data_eae3363401485dea18bfc5cb47605258
#
_entry.id   eae3363401485dea18bfc5cb47605258
#
_cell.length_a   1.000
_cell.length_b   1.000
_cell.length_c   1.000
_cell.angle_alpha   90.00
_cell.angle_beta   90.00
_cell.angle_gamma   90.00
#
_symmetry.space_group_name_H-M   'P 1'
#
loop_
_entity.id
_entity.type
_entity.pdbx_description
1 polymer ?
#
loop_
_entity_poly.entity_id
_entity_poly.type
_entity_poly.pdbx_seq_one_letter_code
_entity_poly.pdbx_strand_id
1 'polypeptide(L)'
;PFFSISGSDFVEMFVGVGAARVRDMFENAKKNAPCIIFIDEIDAVGRQRGAAMGGNDEREQTLNQMLVQMDGFETGTNVIVIAATNRPDVLDQALLRPGRFDRQVVVPLPDIRGREQILNVHMKKVPVATDVQTDVIARGTPGFSGADLANLVNEAALFAARRNGRVVSMADFELAKDKIMMGAERKSMVMNEDEKKNTAYHESGHALVAKLMPKSDPVHKVTIIPRGRALGVTMQLPEEDRYAYDKQYLLTRIAILFGGRIAEEVFMHQMTTGASNDFERATQLARDMVTRYGMSDKMGIMVYVESETDPFMSRAMPRQSNISEETMRAVDLEIRHILETQYAIARKLIEDNRDKMEAMAQALLKWETIDADQIDDIMAGKPPREPRVIEPPKAETKAKEPDEKTPEAEAKPVTEPAADDKSAETAPETGVKSDVKAEPKSDAQ
;
A
#
# COMPACT_ATOMS: atom_id res chain seq x y z
N PRO A 1 8.49 -3.54 -33.96
CA PRO A 1 9.10 -4.36 -32.92
C PRO A 1 9.18 -3.62 -31.58
N PHE A 2 9.07 -4.38 -30.49
CA PHE A 2 9.12 -3.88 -29.12
C PHE A 2 10.13 -4.72 -28.32
N PHE A 3 11.18 -4.09 -27.80
CA PHE A 3 12.21 -4.72 -26.99
C PHE A 3 12.02 -4.27 -25.53
N SER A 4 11.80 -5.22 -24.61
CA SER A 4 11.62 -4.94 -23.19
C SER A 4 12.73 -5.60 -22.38
N ILE A 5 13.29 -4.85 -21.43
CA ILE A 5 14.34 -5.31 -20.52
C ILE A 5 14.17 -4.65 -19.16
N SER A 6 14.58 -5.30 -18.08
CA SER A 6 14.68 -4.67 -16.78
C SER A 6 16.06 -4.05 -16.59
N GLY A 7 16.14 -2.90 -15.93
CA GLY A 7 17.42 -2.29 -15.52
C GLY A 7 18.27 -3.23 -14.68
N SER A 8 17.64 -4.12 -13.90
CA SER A 8 18.33 -5.15 -13.13
C SER A 8 19.09 -6.17 -13.98
N ASP A 9 18.63 -6.42 -15.22
CA ASP A 9 19.29 -7.36 -16.16
C ASP A 9 20.65 -6.86 -16.66
N PHE A 10 20.91 -5.58 -16.46
CA PHE A 10 22.22 -4.98 -16.78
C PHE A 10 23.20 -5.00 -15.60
N VAL A 11 22.73 -5.36 -14.40
CA VAL A 11 23.57 -5.42 -13.19
C VAL A 11 24.12 -6.83 -13.06
N GLU A 12 25.42 -6.98 -13.36
CA GLU A 12 26.10 -8.27 -13.30
C GLU A 12 27.30 -8.21 -12.34
N MET A 13 27.79 -9.37 -11.90
CA MET A 13 28.97 -9.45 -11.03
C MET A 13 30.31 -9.26 -11.79
N PHE A 14 30.28 -9.44 -13.11
CA PHE A 14 31.48 -9.35 -13.94
C PHE A 14 31.53 -8.01 -14.68
N VAL A 15 32.63 -7.31 -14.55
CA VAL A 15 32.85 -6.01 -15.18
C VAL A 15 32.73 -6.10 -16.71
N GLY A 16 31.90 -5.23 -17.29
CA GLY A 16 31.73 -5.10 -18.72
C GLY A 16 30.61 -5.95 -19.34
N VAL A 17 30.02 -6.90 -18.62
CA VAL A 17 28.91 -7.72 -19.13
C VAL A 17 27.64 -6.88 -19.32
N GLY A 18 27.29 -6.06 -18.34
CA GLY A 18 26.16 -5.13 -18.44
C GLY A 18 26.32 -4.16 -19.60
N ALA A 19 27.48 -3.57 -19.76
CA ALA A 19 27.78 -2.68 -20.88
C ALA A 19 27.68 -3.38 -22.26
N ALA A 20 28.09 -4.66 -22.36
CA ALA A 20 27.92 -5.45 -23.57
C ALA A 20 26.46 -5.70 -23.90
N ARG A 21 25.64 -6.07 -22.91
CA ARG A 21 24.17 -6.25 -23.09
C ARG A 21 23.47 -4.97 -23.56
N VAL A 22 23.86 -3.82 -22.98
CA VAL A 22 23.35 -2.52 -23.45
C VAL A 22 23.66 -2.34 -24.93
N ARG A 23 24.92 -2.56 -25.34
CA ARG A 23 25.34 -2.43 -26.74
C ARG A 23 24.53 -3.36 -27.66
N ASP A 24 24.44 -4.63 -27.33
CA ASP A 24 23.74 -5.64 -28.13
C ASP A 24 22.26 -5.30 -28.28
N MET A 25 21.59 -4.83 -27.23
CA MET A 25 20.20 -4.39 -27.28
C MET A 25 20.00 -3.22 -28.24
N PHE A 26 20.85 -2.17 -28.13
CA PHE A 26 20.74 -0.99 -28.99
C PHE A 26 21.11 -1.31 -30.45
N GLU A 27 22.09 -2.18 -30.70
CA GLU A 27 22.42 -2.66 -32.05
C GLU A 27 21.26 -3.48 -32.65
N ASN A 28 20.65 -4.37 -31.88
CA ASN A 28 19.48 -5.11 -32.35
C ASN A 28 18.29 -4.17 -32.66
N ALA A 29 18.07 -3.14 -31.82
CA ALA A 29 17.03 -2.16 -32.10
C ALA A 29 17.32 -1.36 -33.39
N LYS A 30 18.56 -0.92 -33.62
CA LYS A 30 18.96 -0.23 -34.85
C LYS A 30 18.73 -1.09 -36.09
N LYS A 31 19.01 -2.41 -36.04
CA LYS A 31 18.76 -3.35 -37.16
C LYS A 31 17.27 -3.57 -37.43
N ASN A 32 16.41 -3.40 -36.45
CA ASN A 32 14.97 -3.64 -36.53
C ASN A 32 14.15 -2.34 -36.50
N ALA A 33 14.75 -1.20 -36.81
CA ALA A 33 14.03 0.06 -36.87
C ALA A 33 12.96 0.07 -37.99
N PRO A 34 11.77 0.65 -37.79
CA PRO A 34 11.32 1.41 -36.58
C PRO A 34 10.93 0.50 -35.43
N CYS A 35 11.38 0.81 -34.21
CA CYS A 35 11.10 0.00 -33.02
C CYS A 35 11.08 0.84 -31.74
N ILE A 36 10.61 0.21 -30.64
CA ILE A 36 10.60 0.77 -29.28
C ILE A 36 11.48 -0.10 -28.40
N ILE A 37 12.35 0.55 -27.63
CA ILE A 37 13.08 -0.03 -26.50
C ILE A 37 12.37 0.42 -25.23
N PHE A 38 11.97 -0.51 -24.37
CA PHE A 38 11.43 -0.24 -23.05
C PHE A 38 12.37 -0.78 -21.97
N ILE A 39 12.80 0.11 -21.07
CA ILE A 39 13.69 -0.24 -19.94
C ILE A 39 12.91 0.01 -18.65
N ASP A 40 12.53 -1.06 -17.96
CA ASP A 40 11.90 -0.95 -16.66
C ASP A 40 12.97 -0.84 -15.55
N GLU A 41 12.60 -0.23 -14.42
CA GLU A 41 13.48 -0.07 -13.25
C GLU A 41 14.87 0.51 -13.61
N ILE A 42 14.90 1.56 -14.44
CA ILE A 42 16.15 2.15 -14.92
C ILE A 42 17.06 2.63 -13.78
N ASP A 43 16.51 2.90 -12.60
CA ASP A 43 17.26 3.30 -11.41
C ASP A 43 18.20 2.21 -10.88
N ALA A 44 18.05 0.95 -11.32
CA ALA A 44 19.01 -0.11 -11.01
C ALA A 44 20.43 0.20 -11.55
N VAL A 45 20.53 0.83 -12.73
CA VAL A 45 21.80 1.24 -13.37
C VAL A 45 21.99 2.75 -13.39
N GLY A 46 20.91 3.52 -13.44
CA GLY A 46 20.90 4.97 -13.66
C GLY A 46 21.12 5.84 -12.44
N ARG A 47 21.64 5.33 -11.33
CA ARG A 47 21.85 6.11 -10.08
C ARG A 47 22.98 7.12 -10.21
N GLN A 48 22.85 8.23 -9.47
CA GLN A 48 23.85 9.28 -9.32
C GLN A 48 25.19 8.71 -8.82
N ARG A 49 26.28 9.26 -9.35
CA ARG A 49 27.65 8.86 -9.02
C ARG A 49 28.02 9.27 -7.60
N GLY A 50 28.75 8.44 -6.88
CA GLY A 50 29.28 8.77 -5.56
C GLY A 50 28.43 8.38 -4.35
N ALA A 51 27.28 7.73 -4.52
CA ALA A 51 26.41 7.35 -3.41
C ALA A 51 26.87 6.13 -2.59
N ALA A 52 27.93 5.40 -2.97
CA ALA A 52 28.48 4.30 -2.19
C ALA A 52 30.00 4.17 -2.36
N MET A 53 30.72 4.07 -1.26
CA MET A 53 32.14 3.74 -1.22
C MET A 53 32.33 2.24 -1.53
N GLY A 54 32.80 1.93 -2.73
CA GLY A 54 33.28 0.60 -3.12
C GLY A 54 32.24 -0.26 -3.87
N GLY A 55 32.55 -0.60 -5.13
CA GLY A 55 31.86 -1.64 -5.90
C GLY A 55 30.92 -1.17 -7.01
N ASN A 56 30.94 0.10 -7.42
CA ASN A 56 30.03 0.63 -8.44
C ASN A 56 30.62 0.78 -9.85
N ASP A 57 31.86 0.36 -10.08
CA ASP A 57 32.58 0.55 -11.37
C ASP A 57 31.80 -0.07 -12.55
N GLU A 58 31.17 -1.21 -12.33
CA GLU A 58 30.39 -1.88 -13.36
C GLU A 58 29.11 -1.14 -13.73
N ARG A 59 28.38 -0.65 -12.71
CA ARG A 59 27.14 0.14 -12.95
C ARG A 59 27.46 1.45 -13.66
N GLU A 60 28.53 2.12 -13.26
CA GLU A 60 28.97 3.34 -13.94
C GLU A 60 29.40 3.09 -15.37
N GLN A 61 30.08 1.96 -15.64
CA GLN A 61 30.46 1.56 -16.98
C GLN A 61 29.20 1.26 -17.84
N THR A 62 28.24 0.56 -17.27
CA THR A 62 26.96 0.26 -17.92
C THR A 62 26.16 1.52 -18.21
N LEU A 63 26.06 2.43 -17.24
CA LEU A 63 25.44 3.75 -17.43
C LEU A 63 26.12 4.54 -18.54
N ASN A 64 27.44 4.64 -18.50
CA ASN A 64 28.21 5.35 -19.53
C ASN A 64 28.00 4.74 -20.92
N GLN A 65 27.95 3.40 -21.03
CA GLN A 65 27.65 2.75 -22.28
C GLN A 65 26.23 3.06 -22.78
N MET A 66 25.24 3.11 -21.86
CA MET A 66 23.86 3.51 -22.22
C MET A 66 23.83 4.94 -22.75
N LEU A 67 24.51 5.88 -22.08
CA LEU A 67 24.60 7.27 -22.53
C LEU A 67 25.23 7.37 -23.93
N VAL A 68 26.34 6.63 -24.17
CA VAL A 68 26.99 6.59 -25.48
C VAL A 68 26.07 6.03 -26.57
N GLN A 69 25.30 4.99 -26.27
CA GLN A 69 24.37 4.41 -27.24
C GLN A 69 23.20 5.34 -27.57
N MET A 70 22.71 6.10 -26.56
CA MET A 70 21.66 7.09 -26.77
C MET A 70 22.18 8.30 -27.59
N ASP A 71 23.39 8.79 -27.28
CA ASP A 71 24.02 9.87 -28.03
C ASP A 71 24.41 9.44 -29.47
N GLY A 72 24.55 8.16 -29.74
CA GLY A 72 24.88 7.57 -31.03
C GLY A 72 23.68 7.30 -31.94
N PHE A 73 22.49 7.84 -31.66
CA PHE A 73 21.39 7.84 -32.60
C PHE A 73 21.57 8.97 -33.62
N GLU A 74 21.78 8.61 -34.85
CA GLU A 74 21.77 9.58 -35.97
C GLU A 74 20.35 10.13 -36.19
N THR A 75 20.27 11.37 -36.64
CA THR A 75 19.01 12.00 -37.08
C THR A 75 18.39 11.12 -38.20
N GLY A 76 17.29 10.44 -37.85
CA GLY A 76 16.60 9.53 -38.78
C GLY A 76 16.53 8.08 -38.35
N THR A 77 17.24 7.69 -37.30
CA THR A 77 17.03 6.37 -36.69
C THR A 77 15.67 6.35 -35.95
N ASN A 78 14.69 5.64 -36.52
CA ASN A 78 13.34 5.54 -35.98
C ASN A 78 13.30 4.55 -34.79
N VAL A 79 14.08 4.81 -33.73
CA VAL A 79 14.10 4.06 -32.47
C VAL A 79 13.66 4.97 -31.36
N ILE A 80 12.63 4.58 -30.64
CA ILE A 80 12.11 5.29 -29.47
C ILE A 80 12.57 4.55 -28.22
N VAL A 81 13.23 5.24 -27.30
CA VAL A 81 13.63 4.69 -25.99
C VAL A 81 12.69 5.21 -24.93
N ILE A 82 12.08 4.30 -24.18
CA ILE A 82 11.20 4.59 -23.05
C ILE A 82 11.82 3.91 -21.82
N ALA A 83 11.93 4.64 -20.71
CA ALA A 83 12.34 4.07 -19.44
C ALA A 83 11.30 4.36 -18.36
N ALA A 84 11.18 3.46 -17.40
CA ALA A 84 10.32 3.62 -16.23
C ALA A 84 11.12 3.50 -14.93
N THR A 85 10.72 4.28 -13.92
CA THR A 85 11.27 4.21 -12.56
C THR A 85 10.25 4.67 -11.53
N ASN A 86 10.28 4.07 -10.35
CA ASN A 86 9.57 4.52 -9.17
C ASN A 86 10.41 5.51 -8.32
N ARG A 87 11.68 5.74 -8.71
CA ARG A 87 12.63 6.57 -7.96
C ARG A 87 13.33 7.60 -8.85
N PRO A 88 12.60 8.61 -9.33
CA PRO A 88 13.20 9.64 -10.19
C PRO A 88 14.27 10.47 -9.45
N ASP A 89 14.21 10.53 -8.12
CA ASP A 89 15.12 11.26 -7.23
C ASP A 89 16.57 10.75 -7.27
N VAL A 90 16.76 9.45 -7.55
CA VAL A 90 18.10 8.83 -7.56
C VAL A 90 18.77 8.81 -8.92
N LEU A 91 18.06 9.21 -10.00
CA LEU A 91 18.59 9.14 -11.35
C LEU A 91 19.73 10.14 -11.59
N ASP A 92 20.74 9.71 -12.36
CA ASP A 92 21.82 10.59 -12.82
C ASP A 92 21.26 11.64 -13.79
N GLN A 93 21.57 12.89 -13.51
CA GLN A 93 21.15 14.05 -14.30
C GLN A 93 21.57 13.94 -15.80
N ALA A 94 22.62 13.19 -16.09
CA ALA A 94 23.07 12.95 -17.46
C ALA A 94 22.05 12.21 -18.32
N LEU A 95 21.20 11.34 -17.71
CA LEU A 95 20.12 10.67 -18.43
C LEU A 95 19.02 11.63 -18.86
N LEU A 96 18.79 12.67 -18.09
CA LEU A 96 17.68 13.61 -18.28
C LEU A 96 18.04 14.80 -19.20
N ARG A 97 19.24 14.81 -19.80
CA ARG A 97 19.66 15.86 -20.73
C ARG A 97 18.95 15.74 -22.08
N PRO A 98 18.72 16.88 -22.77
CA PRO A 98 18.20 16.88 -24.14
C PRO A 98 19.01 15.95 -25.08
N GLY A 99 18.29 15.22 -25.93
CA GLY A 99 18.89 14.20 -26.81
C GLY A 99 18.93 12.78 -26.20
N ARG A 100 18.52 12.64 -24.93
CA ARG A 100 18.40 11.37 -24.21
C ARG A 100 16.95 11.20 -23.75
N PHE A 101 16.66 11.18 -22.45
CA PHE A 101 15.28 11.22 -21.95
C PHE A 101 14.82 12.69 -21.83
N ASP A 102 14.44 13.27 -22.94
CA ASP A 102 14.02 14.68 -23.03
C ASP A 102 12.58 14.90 -22.59
N ARG A 103 11.78 13.86 -22.48
CA ARG A 103 10.39 13.89 -22.02
C ARG A 103 10.21 13.08 -20.76
N GLN A 104 9.70 13.73 -19.73
CA GLN A 104 9.35 13.10 -18.46
C GLN A 104 7.83 13.12 -18.32
N VAL A 105 7.26 11.95 -18.06
CA VAL A 105 5.83 11.76 -17.83
C VAL A 105 5.64 11.18 -16.44
N VAL A 106 4.96 11.93 -15.57
CA VAL A 106 4.58 11.44 -14.24
C VAL A 106 3.23 10.73 -14.37
N VAL A 107 3.16 9.49 -13.90
CA VAL A 107 1.92 8.71 -13.81
C VAL A 107 1.44 8.79 -12.35
N PRO A 108 0.45 9.64 -12.04
CA PRO A 108 -0.08 9.77 -10.69
C PRO A 108 -0.95 8.57 -10.31
N LEU A 109 -1.33 8.48 -9.04
CA LEU A 109 -2.39 7.57 -8.60
C LEU A 109 -3.69 7.90 -9.35
N PRO A 110 -4.51 6.88 -9.69
CA PRO A 110 -5.73 7.09 -10.44
C PRO A 110 -6.80 7.82 -9.60
N ASP A 111 -7.52 8.73 -10.23
CA ASP A 111 -8.73 9.33 -9.70
C ASP A 111 -9.89 8.30 -9.64
N ILE A 112 -11.05 8.69 -9.11
CA ILE A 112 -12.23 7.80 -8.99
C ILE A 112 -12.59 7.14 -10.32
N ARG A 113 -12.58 7.90 -11.43
CA ARG A 113 -12.92 7.39 -12.77
C ARG A 113 -11.83 6.44 -13.29
N GLY A 114 -10.57 6.77 -13.05
CA GLY A 114 -9.42 5.91 -13.37
C GLY A 114 -9.49 4.60 -12.60
N ARG A 115 -9.81 4.63 -11.30
CA ARG A 115 -9.97 3.42 -10.48
C ARG A 115 -11.11 2.54 -11.00
N GLU A 116 -12.26 3.13 -11.36
CA GLU A 116 -13.38 2.38 -11.96
C GLU A 116 -12.97 1.70 -13.27
N GLN A 117 -12.26 2.39 -14.15
CA GLN A 117 -11.78 1.82 -15.40
C GLN A 117 -10.79 0.67 -15.17
N ILE A 118 -9.85 0.83 -14.23
CA ILE A 118 -8.88 -0.21 -13.87
C ILE A 118 -9.60 -1.44 -13.28
N LEU A 119 -10.56 -1.25 -12.36
CA LEU A 119 -11.38 -2.32 -11.82
C LEU A 119 -12.09 -3.09 -12.93
N ASN A 120 -12.73 -2.37 -13.87
CA ASN A 120 -13.42 -2.99 -15.00
C ASN A 120 -12.48 -3.82 -15.89
N VAL A 121 -11.21 -3.42 -16.04
CA VAL A 121 -10.21 -4.20 -16.79
C VAL A 121 -9.87 -5.50 -16.06
N HIS A 122 -9.62 -5.43 -14.75
CA HIS A 122 -9.26 -6.62 -13.96
C HIS A 122 -10.43 -7.57 -13.72
N MET A 123 -11.64 -7.05 -13.56
CA MET A 123 -12.86 -7.86 -13.39
C MET A 123 -13.24 -8.68 -14.63
N LYS A 124 -12.81 -8.30 -15.85
CA LYS A 124 -13.04 -9.12 -17.07
C LYS A 124 -12.50 -10.55 -16.97
N LYS A 125 -11.52 -10.78 -16.10
CA LYS A 125 -10.86 -12.08 -15.92
C LYS A 125 -11.51 -12.95 -14.84
N VAL A 126 -12.54 -12.43 -14.15
CA VAL A 126 -13.13 -13.05 -12.98
C VAL A 126 -14.66 -13.09 -13.17
N PRO A 127 -15.34 -14.21 -12.85
CA PRO A 127 -16.79 -14.25 -12.90
C PRO A 127 -17.37 -13.39 -11.76
N VAL A 128 -18.00 -12.28 -12.11
CA VAL A 128 -18.54 -11.28 -11.16
C VAL A 128 -20.07 -11.34 -11.18
N ALA A 129 -20.69 -11.25 -10.02
CA ALA A 129 -22.15 -11.23 -9.87
C ALA A 129 -22.73 -9.87 -10.29
N THR A 130 -24.04 -9.85 -10.57
CA THR A 130 -24.74 -8.65 -11.05
C THR A 130 -24.96 -7.57 -9.98
N ASP A 131 -24.73 -7.89 -8.71
CA ASP A 131 -24.83 -6.97 -7.57
C ASP A 131 -23.58 -6.07 -7.40
N VAL A 132 -22.49 -6.37 -8.11
CA VAL A 132 -21.25 -5.64 -7.99
C VAL A 132 -21.30 -4.30 -8.70
N GLN A 133 -21.11 -3.23 -7.93
CA GLN A 133 -21.10 -1.85 -8.40
C GLN A 133 -19.66 -1.30 -8.36
N THR A 134 -19.03 -1.21 -9.53
CA THR A 134 -17.64 -0.78 -9.67
C THR A 134 -17.41 0.66 -9.24
N ASP A 135 -18.38 1.54 -9.42
CA ASP A 135 -18.35 2.94 -8.99
C ASP A 135 -18.32 3.05 -7.45
N VAL A 136 -19.07 2.20 -6.74
CA VAL A 136 -19.06 2.14 -5.26
C VAL A 136 -17.72 1.65 -4.76
N ILE A 137 -17.16 0.61 -5.39
CA ILE A 137 -15.84 0.09 -5.03
C ILE A 137 -14.76 1.15 -5.30
N ALA A 138 -14.81 1.85 -6.43
CA ALA A 138 -13.86 2.90 -6.80
C ALA A 138 -13.90 4.08 -5.82
N ARG A 139 -15.09 4.50 -5.37
CA ARG A 139 -15.23 5.52 -4.32
C ARG A 139 -14.69 5.04 -2.97
N GLY A 140 -14.90 3.77 -2.64
CA GLY A 140 -14.44 3.16 -1.39
C GLY A 140 -12.94 2.81 -1.34
N THR A 141 -12.15 3.12 -2.38
CA THR A 141 -10.73 2.79 -2.48
C THR A 141 -9.85 4.02 -2.79
N PRO A 142 -9.94 5.11 -2.00
CA PRO A 142 -9.11 6.29 -2.22
C PRO A 142 -7.63 5.95 -2.05
N GLY A 143 -6.78 6.50 -2.93
CA GLY A 143 -5.34 6.31 -2.87
C GLY A 143 -4.82 4.94 -3.36
N PHE A 144 -5.68 4.07 -3.87
CA PHE A 144 -5.24 2.79 -4.44
C PHE A 144 -4.56 3.00 -5.79
N SER A 145 -3.43 2.34 -5.97
CA SER A 145 -2.75 2.19 -7.26
C SER A 145 -3.45 1.15 -8.13
N GLY A 146 -3.05 1.06 -9.40
CA GLY A 146 -3.52 -0.01 -10.28
C GLY A 146 -3.21 -1.42 -9.76
N ALA A 147 -2.06 -1.59 -9.11
CA ALA A 147 -1.66 -2.84 -8.47
C ALA A 147 -2.54 -3.20 -7.27
N ASP A 148 -2.88 -2.21 -6.43
CA ASP A 148 -3.78 -2.41 -5.29
C ASP A 148 -5.18 -2.81 -5.73
N LEU A 149 -5.69 -2.19 -6.81
CA LEU A 149 -6.98 -2.54 -7.39
C LEU A 149 -6.98 -3.94 -8.02
N ALA A 150 -5.89 -4.33 -8.69
CA ALA A 150 -5.73 -5.70 -9.18
C ALA A 150 -5.71 -6.71 -8.03
N ASN A 151 -4.99 -6.39 -6.95
CA ASN A 151 -4.96 -7.20 -5.73
C ASN A 151 -6.34 -7.28 -5.07
N LEU A 152 -7.11 -6.19 -5.05
CA LEU A 152 -8.48 -6.17 -4.52
C LEU A 152 -9.39 -7.16 -5.25
N VAL A 153 -9.33 -7.18 -6.59
CA VAL A 153 -10.10 -8.14 -7.41
C VAL A 153 -9.66 -9.58 -7.11
N ASN A 154 -8.36 -9.82 -6.99
CA ASN A 154 -7.82 -11.14 -6.65
C ASN A 154 -8.24 -11.59 -5.24
N GLU A 155 -8.15 -10.72 -4.24
CA GLU A 155 -8.57 -11.05 -2.87
C GLU A 155 -10.07 -11.30 -2.78
N ALA A 156 -10.91 -10.54 -3.51
CA ALA A 156 -12.35 -10.78 -3.58
C ALA A 156 -12.65 -12.16 -4.20
N ALA A 157 -11.92 -12.55 -5.26
CA ALA A 157 -12.04 -13.88 -5.84
C ALA A 157 -11.63 -14.99 -4.85
N LEU A 158 -10.59 -14.76 -4.03
CA LEU A 158 -10.18 -15.69 -2.98
C LEU A 158 -11.25 -15.83 -1.88
N PHE A 159 -11.93 -14.73 -1.49
CA PHE A 159 -13.05 -14.79 -0.55
C PHE A 159 -14.22 -15.59 -1.13
N ALA A 160 -14.59 -15.35 -2.39
CA ALA A 160 -15.61 -16.14 -3.08
C ALA A 160 -15.26 -17.64 -3.12
N ALA A 161 -14.00 -17.98 -3.43
CA ALA A 161 -13.53 -19.36 -3.44
C ALA A 161 -13.60 -20.03 -2.05
N ARG A 162 -13.26 -19.31 -0.98
CA ARG A 162 -13.33 -19.84 0.41
C ARG A 162 -14.75 -20.19 0.84
N ARG A 163 -15.77 -19.48 0.34
CA ARG A 163 -17.17 -19.81 0.59
C ARG A 163 -17.77 -20.79 -0.44
N ASN A 164 -16.92 -21.36 -1.31
CA ASN A 164 -17.34 -22.22 -2.43
C ASN A 164 -18.29 -21.51 -3.42
N GLY A 165 -18.18 -20.17 -3.55
CA GLY A 165 -18.95 -19.38 -4.52
C GLY A 165 -18.38 -19.54 -5.92
N ARG A 166 -19.26 -19.56 -6.94
CA ARG A 166 -18.87 -19.61 -8.35
C ARG A 166 -18.68 -18.22 -8.98
N VAL A 167 -19.19 -17.20 -8.33
CA VAL A 167 -19.13 -15.79 -8.76
C VAL A 167 -18.71 -14.93 -7.57
N VAL A 168 -18.03 -13.83 -7.85
CA VAL A 168 -17.61 -12.84 -6.85
C VAL A 168 -18.72 -11.84 -6.66
N SER A 169 -19.22 -11.69 -5.43
CA SER A 169 -20.28 -10.77 -5.05
C SER A 169 -19.73 -9.45 -4.48
N MET A 170 -20.61 -8.45 -4.33
CA MET A 170 -20.22 -7.20 -3.66
C MET A 170 -19.72 -7.43 -2.23
N ALA A 171 -20.29 -8.41 -1.52
CA ALA A 171 -19.82 -8.80 -0.18
C ALA A 171 -18.37 -9.28 -0.16
N ASP A 172 -17.93 -10.03 -1.18
CA ASP A 172 -16.54 -10.48 -1.28
C ASP A 172 -15.59 -9.30 -1.52
N PHE A 173 -16.01 -8.29 -2.28
CA PHE A 173 -15.25 -7.06 -2.48
C PHE A 173 -15.14 -6.23 -1.19
N GLU A 174 -16.20 -6.12 -0.41
CA GLU A 174 -16.17 -5.44 0.89
C GLU A 174 -15.21 -6.13 1.87
N LEU A 175 -15.26 -7.46 1.96
CA LEU A 175 -14.32 -8.24 2.78
C LEU A 175 -12.87 -8.09 2.31
N ALA A 176 -12.64 -8.08 1.00
CA ALA A 176 -11.31 -7.87 0.41
C ALA A 176 -10.79 -6.46 0.70
N LYS A 177 -11.63 -5.44 0.55
CA LYS A 177 -11.32 -4.05 0.89
C LYS A 177 -10.95 -3.92 2.37
N ASP A 178 -11.76 -4.47 3.26
CA ASP A 178 -11.49 -4.49 4.70
C ASP A 178 -10.14 -5.15 5.01
N LYS A 179 -9.84 -6.28 4.38
CA LYS A 179 -8.56 -6.98 4.56
C LYS A 179 -7.37 -6.15 4.08
N ILE A 180 -7.48 -5.46 2.95
CA ILE A 180 -6.39 -4.66 2.38
C ILE A 180 -6.17 -3.38 3.21
N MET A 181 -7.25 -2.68 3.56
CA MET A 181 -7.16 -1.39 4.25
C MET A 181 -6.88 -1.52 5.76
N MET A 182 -7.47 -2.51 6.42
CA MET A 182 -7.39 -2.70 7.86
C MET A 182 -6.48 -3.87 8.28
N GLY A 183 -6.05 -4.71 7.33
CA GLY A 183 -5.30 -5.94 7.60
C GLY A 183 -6.18 -7.17 7.80
N ALA A 184 -5.54 -8.34 7.82
CA ALA A 184 -6.24 -9.60 8.03
C ALA A 184 -6.78 -9.71 9.46
N GLU A 185 -7.99 -10.26 9.61
CA GLU A 185 -8.58 -10.57 10.92
C GLU A 185 -7.75 -11.60 11.67
N ARG A 186 -7.48 -11.35 12.94
CA ARG A 186 -6.76 -12.26 13.84
C ARG A 186 -7.75 -13.05 14.69
N LYS A 187 -8.51 -13.95 14.06
CA LYS A 187 -9.56 -14.76 14.73
C LYS A 187 -9.05 -15.65 15.86
N SER A 188 -7.76 -15.98 15.89
CA SER A 188 -7.13 -16.78 16.94
C SER A 188 -6.75 -15.96 18.18
N MET A 189 -6.83 -14.64 18.12
CA MET A 189 -6.51 -13.78 19.26
C MET A 189 -7.76 -13.61 20.13
N VAL A 190 -7.74 -14.25 21.29
CA VAL A 190 -8.79 -14.07 22.30
C VAL A 190 -8.38 -12.91 23.18
N MET A 191 -9.11 -11.79 23.09
CA MET A 191 -8.98 -10.67 24.02
C MET A 191 -9.76 -11.03 25.31
N ASN A 192 -9.22 -10.60 26.45
CA ASN A 192 -10.00 -10.65 27.70
C ASN A 192 -11.13 -9.60 27.65
N GLU A 193 -12.15 -9.75 28.52
CA GLU A 193 -13.33 -8.88 28.54
C GLU A 193 -12.96 -7.42 28.86
N ASP A 194 -11.96 -7.20 29.70
CA ASP A 194 -11.50 -5.85 30.04
C ASP A 194 -10.80 -5.17 28.86
N GLU A 195 -9.95 -5.91 28.13
CA GLU A 195 -9.30 -5.42 26.90
C GLU A 195 -10.34 -5.14 25.82
N LYS A 196 -11.31 -6.04 25.65
CA LYS A 196 -12.40 -5.88 24.68
C LYS A 196 -13.22 -4.63 24.99
N LYS A 197 -13.55 -4.43 26.27
CA LYS A 197 -14.27 -3.25 26.74
C LYS A 197 -13.44 -1.99 26.51
N ASN A 198 -12.17 -1.99 26.91
CA ASN A 198 -11.28 -0.84 26.71
C ASN A 198 -11.17 -0.46 25.22
N THR A 199 -10.98 -1.45 24.33
CA THR A 199 -10.94 -1.24 22.88
C THR A 199 -12.26 -0.67 22.36
N ALA A 200 -13.40 -1.16 22.83
CA ALA A 200 -14.70 -0.65 22.41
C ALA A 200 -14.89 0.85 22.75
N TYR A 201 -14.51 1.27 23.95
CA TYR A 201 -14.53 2.69 24.30
C TYR A 201 -13.51 3.50 23.53
N HIS A 202 -12.31 2.98 23.34
CA HIS A 202 -11.25 3.64 22.56
C HIS A 202 -11.72 3.95 21.13
N GLU A 203 -12.19 2.95 20.40
CA GLU A 203 -12.68 3.12 19.03
C GLU A 203 -13.94 3.98 18.95
N SER A 204 -14.84 3.85 19.93
CA SER A 204 -16.01 4.74 20.03
C SER A 204 -15.61 6.20 20.21
N GLY A 205 -14.52 6.47 20.94
CA GLY A 205 -13.97 7.81 21.11
C GLY A 205 -13.55 8.44 19.82
N HIS A 206 -12.81 7.72 18.98
CA HIS A 206 -12.44 8.17 17.65
C HIS A 206 -13.67 8.44 16.78
N ALA A 207 -14.63 7.51 16.77
CA ALA A 207 -15.84 7.62 15.97
C ALA A 207 -16.73 8.80 16.37
N LEU A 208 -16.94 9.00 17.69
CA LEU A 208 -17.75 10.10 18.22
C LEU A 208 -17.14 11.46 17.87
N VAL A 209 -15.84 11.65 18.11
CA VAL A 209 -15.15 12.89 17.78
C VAL A 209 -15.20 13.14 16.28
N ALA A 210 -14.99 12.10 15.45
CA ALA A 210 -15.08 12.22 14.01
C ALA A 210 -16.47 12.67 13.53
N LYS A 211 -17.55 12.17 14.13
CA LYS A 211 -18.93 12.57 13.78
C LYS A 211 -19.29 13.98 14.21
N LEU A 212 -18.66 14.51 15.26
CA LEU A 212 -18.99 15.83 15.82
C LEU A 212 -18.08 16.96 15.33
N MET A 213 -16.87 16.63 14.86
CA MET A 213 -15.94 17.63 14.37
C MET A 213 -16.27 18.09 12.95
N PRO A 214 -16.12 19.41 12.64
CA PRO A 214 -16.31 19.93 11.29
C PRO A 214 -15.21 19.43 10.35
N LYS A 215 -15.53 19.29 9.07
CA LYS A 215 -14.60 18.85 8.01
C LYS A 215 -13.96 17.47 8.25
N SER A 216 -14.58 16.65 9.09
CA SER A 216 -14.18 15.26 9.25
C SER A 216 -14.58 14.44 8.03
N ASP A 217 -13.75 13.46 7.66
CA ASP A 217 -14.18 12.44 6.71
C ASP A 217 -15.25 11.56 7.35
N PRO A 218 -16.24 11.09 6.58
CA PRO A 218 -17.28 10.21 7.08
C PRO A 218 -16.72 8.94 7.73
N VAL A 219 -17.25 8.58 8.88
CA VAL A 219 -16.96 7.29 9.51
C VAL A 219 -17.70 6.21 8.74
N HIS A 220 -16.97 5.28 8.15
CA HIS A 220 -17.50 4.19 7.37
C HIS A 220 -17.81 2.96 8.21
N LYS A 221 -16.87 2.60 9.09
CA LYS A 221 -16.96 1.37 9.90
C LYS A 221 -16.09 1.51 11.15
N VAL A 222 -16.55 0.94 12.25
CA VAL A 222 -15.77 0.79 13.49
C VAL A 222 -15.78 -0.67 13.90
N THR A 223 -14.63 -1.22 14.25
CA THR A 223 -14.50 -2.62 14.65
C THR A 223 -13.55 -2.79 15.81
N ILE A 224 -13.88 -3.73 16.69
CA ILE A 224 -13.00 -4.19 17.78
C ILE A 224 -12.44 -5.59 17.49
N ILE A 225 -12.62 -6.09 16.28
CA ILE A 225 -11.97 -7.33 15.84
C ILE A 225 -10.49 -7.02 15.57
N PRO A 226 -9.54 -7.72 16.24
CA PRO A 226 -8.12 -7.46 16.04
C PRO A 226 -7.69 -7.68 14.59
N ARG A 227 -6.98 -6.69 14.03
CA ARG A 227 -6.48 -6.74 12.64
C ARG A 227 -5.01 -6.28 12.60
N GLY A 228 -4.16 -7.07 11.99
CA GLY A 228 -2.74 -6.75 11.91
C GLY A 228 -2.12 -6.55 13.30
N ARG A 229 -1.70 -5.33 13.63
CA ARG A 229 -1.17 -4.95 14.95
C ARG A 229 -2.18 -4.20 15.82
N ALA A 230 -3.31 -3.79 15.26
CA ALA A 230 -4.34 -3.04 15.98
C ALA A 230 -5.34 -3.99 16.64
N LEU A 231 -5.81 -3.61 17.84
CA LEU A 231 -6.87 -4.33 18.58
C LEU A 231 -8.26 -3.92 18.08
N GLY A 232 -8.40 -2.70 17.58
CA GLY A 232 -9.57 -2.17 16.91
C GLY A 232 -9.20 -1.22 15.80
N VAL A 233 -10.16 -0.78 15.00
CA VAL A 233 -9.96 0.17 13.90
C VAL A 233 -11.22 0.99 13.68
N THR A 234 -11.08 2.31 13.71
CA THR A 234 -12.09 3.26 13.25
C THR A 234 -11.73 3.72 11.84
N MET A 235 -12.53 3.30 10.87
CA MET A 235 -12.29 3.56 9.45
C MET A 235 -13.08 4.76 8.97
N GLN A 236 -12.38 5.76 8.47
CA GLN A 236 -12.95 6.92 7.78
C GLN A 236 -12.63 6.82 6.28
N LEU A 237 -13.59 7.13 5.43
CA LEU A 237 -13.41 7.17 3.98
C LEU A 237 -13.76 8.57 3.48
N PRO A 238 -12.85 9.26 2.77
CA PRO A 238 -13.16 10.52 2.15
C PRO A 238 -14.20 10.32 1.03
N GLU A 239 -15.13 11.26 0.91
CA GLU A 239 -16.16 11.24 -0.16
C GLU A 239 -15.56 11.51 -1.54
N GLU A 240 -14.47 12.30 -1.58
CA GLU A 240 -13.77 12.70 -2.80
C GLU A 240 -12.25 12.57 -2.64
N ASP A 241 -11.55 12.40 -3.76
CA ASP A 241 -10.09 12.45 -3.78
C ASP A 241 -9.61 13.88 -3.45
N ARG A 242 -8.81 14.03 -2.39
CA ARG A 242 -8.27 15.31 -1.95
C ARG A 242 -6.79 15.43 -2.29
N TYR A 243 -6.43 16.53 -2.91
CA TYR A 243 -5.04 16.85 -3.27
C TYR A 243 -4.41 17.88 -2.34
N ALA A 244 -5.22 18.58 -1.52
CA ALA A 244 -4.76 19.54 -0.54
C ALA A 244 -5.60 19.45 0.74
N TYR A 245 -4.95 19.71 1.87
CA TYR A 245 -5.58 19.71 3.19
C TYR A 245 -5.53 21.12 3.77
N ASP A 246 -6.66 21.65 4.23
CA ASP A 246 -6.71 22.92 4.92
C ASP A 246 -6.39 22.78 6.43
N LYS A 247 -6.06 23.91 7.07
CA LYS A 247 -5.71 23.98 8.50
C LYS A 247 -6.79 23.32 9.38
N GLN A 248 -8.07 23.60 9.11
CA GLN A 248 -9.17 23.06 9.91
C GLN A 248 -9.29 21.55 9.81
N TYR A 249 -9.11 20.99 8.62
CA TYR A 249 -9.09 19.53 8.42
C TYR A 249 -7.98 18.86 9.23
N LEU A 250 -6.75 19.41 9.21
CA LEU A 250 -5.62 18.86 9.96
C LEU A 250 -5.85 18.95 11.49
N LEU A 251 -6.40 20.06 11.98
CA LEU A 251 -6.78 20.21 13.38
C LEU A 251 -7.85 19.20 13.79
N THR A 252 -8.85 18.99 12.95
CA THR A 252 -9.88 17.95 13.14
C THR A 252 -9.28 16.56 13.22
N ARG A 253 -8.33 16.23 12.33
CA ARG A 253 -7.61 14.94 12.37
C ARG A 253 -6.86 14.73 13.69
N ILE A 254 -6.20 15.79 14.21
CA ILE A 254 -5.52 15.73 15.51
C ILE A 254 -6.52 15.47 16.64
N ALA A 255 -7.67 16.17 16.64
CA ALA A 255 -8.71 15.96 17.65
C ALA A 255 -9.27 14.53 17.65
N ILE A 256 -9.50 13.96 16.45
CA ILE A 256 -9.98 12.58 16.29
C ILE A 256 -8.98 11.58 16.86
N LEU A 257 -7.67 11.76 16.62
CA LEU A 257 -6.62 10.89 17.13
C LEU A 257 -6.59 10.87 18.68
N PHE A 258 -6.99 11.94 19.34
CA PHE A 258 -7.09 11.95 20.80
C PHE A 258 -8.36 11.28 21.35
N GLY A 259 -9.36 11.04 20.52
CA GLY A 259 -10.65 10.49 20.93
C GLY A 259 -10.53 9.20 21.72
N GLY A 260 -9.69 8.27 21.27
CA GLY A 260 -9.49 6.97 21.93
C GLY A 260 -8.92 7.11 23.35
N ARG A 261 -7.83 7.87 23.54
CA ARG A 261 -7.22 8.12 24.84
C ARG A 261 -8.21 8.80 25.82
N ILE A 262 -8.91 9.81 25.34
CA ILE A 262 -9.87 10.55 26.19
C ILE A 262 -11.00 9.63 26.62
N ALA A 263 -11.47 8.74 25.76
CA ALA A 263 -12.47 7.74 26.12
C ALA A 263 -11.99 6.78 27.21
N GLU A 264 -10.75 6.30 27.13
CA GLU A 264 -10.12 5.49 28.18
C GLU A 264 -10.09 6.24 29.51
N GLU A 265 -9.70 7.52 29.53
CA GLU A 265 -9.63 8.32 30.74
C GLU A 265 -11.00 8.59 31.39
N VAL A 266 -12.00 8.94 30.56
CA VAL A 266 -13.32 9.40 31.03
C VAL A 266 -14.21 8.24 31.46
N PHE A 267 -14.14 7.07 30.79
CA PHE A 267 -15.02 5.94 31.02
C PHE A 267 -14.36 4.77 31.74
N MET A 268 -13.08 4.54 31.48
CA MET A 268 -12.34 3.40 32.04
C MET A 268 -11.44 3.81 33.20
N HIS A 269 -11.24 5.12 33.43
CA HIS A 269 -10.34 5.69 34.44
C HIS A 269 -8.92 5.11 34.38
N GLN A 270 -8.45 4.79 33.19
CA GLN A 270 -7.13 4.23 32.96
C GLN A 270 -6.51 4.81 31.67
N MET A 271 -5.21 4.61 31.52
CA MET A 271 -4.44 5.00 30.33
C MET A 271 -3.66 3.78 29.86
N THR A 272 -3.84 3.40 28.61
CA THR A 272 -3.14 2.25 28.03
C THR A 272 -2.10 2.67 27.01
N THR A 273 -1.19 1.76 26.66
CA THR A 273 -0.23 1.98 25.59
C THR A 273 -0.86 1.91 24.18
N GLY A 274 -2.15 1.53 24.09
CA GLY A 274 -2.90 1.42 22.85
C GLY A 274 -2.90 2.72 22.02
N ALA A 275 -3.00 3.87 22.73
CA ALA A 275 -3.02 5.18 22.10
C ALA A 275 -1.63 5.70 21.63
N SER A 276 -0.54 4.93 21.75
CA SER A 276 0.80 5.43 21.41
C SER A 276 0.94 5.88 19.96
N ASN A 277 0.37 5.12 19.03
CA ASN A 277 0.39 5.46 17.59
C ASN A 277 -0.41 6.73 17.29
N ASP A 278 -1.52 6.94 18.00
CA ASP A 278 -2.34 8.14 17.83
C ASP A 278 -1.61 9.40 18.29
N PHE A 279 -0.89 9.33 19.40
CA PHE A 279 -0.03 10.42 19.85
C PHE A 279 1.12 10.70 18.90
N GLU A 280 1.76 9.67 18.36
CA GLU A 280 2.82 9.81 17.37
C GLU A 280 2.31 10.53 16.10
N ARG A 281 1.19 10.08 15.57
CA ARG A 281 0.55 10.68 14.38
C ARG A 281 0.05 12.09 14.64
N ALA A 282 -0.59 12.35 15.78
CA ALA A 282 -1.03 13.69 16.15
C ALA A 282 0.15 14.66 16.28
N THR A 283 1.23 14.23 16.93
CA THR A 283 2.45 15.04 17.08
C THR A 283 3.10 15.32 15.74
N GLN A 284 3.19 14.34 14.84
CA GLN A 284 3.75 14.51 13.52
C GLN A 284 2.91 15.50 12.68
N LEU A 285 1.58 15.38 12.70
CA LEU A 285 0.69 16.33 12.01
C LEU A 285 0.87 17.76 12.54
N ALA A 286 0.87 17.95 13.86
CA ALA A 286 1.08 19.27 14.45
C ALA A 286 2.46 19.85 14.12
N ARG A 287 3.50 19.01 14.09
CA ARG A 287 4.85 19.39 13.67
C ARG A 287 4.86 19.85 12.23
N ASP A 288 4.28 19.07 11.31
CA ASP A 288 4.24 19.43 9.88
C ASP A 288 3.44 20.70 9.63
N MET A 289 2.35 20.93 10.36
CA MET A 289 1.59 22.19 10.31
C MET A 289 2.43 23.40 10.67
N VAL A 290 3.25 23.29 11.71
CA VAL A 290 4.09 24.40 12.22
C VAL A 290 5.35 24.57 11.37
N THR A 291 6.03 23.45 11.01
CA THR A 291 7.38 23.51 10.44
C THR A 291 7.42 23.44 8.92
N ARG A 292 6.43 22.82 8.27
CA ARG A 292 6.42 22.60 6.81
C ARG A 292 5.37 23.44 6.09
N TYR A 293 4.16 23.52 6.66
CA TYR A 293 3.01 24.09 5.96
C TYR A 293 2.78 25.58 6.26
N GLY A 294 3.53 26.17 7.22
CA GLY A 294 3.35 27.57 7.61
C GLY A 294 1.95 27.87 8.14
N MET A 295 1.30 26.91 8.83
CA MET A 295 -0.07 27.00 9.32
C MET A 295 -0.17 27.50 10.77
N SER A 296 0.93 28.01 11.34
CA SER A 296 0.94 28.65 12.66
C SER A 296 0.98 30.16 12.53
N ASP A 297 0.07 30.85 13.23
CA ASP A 297 0.01 32.31 13.25
C ASP A 297 1.21 32.91 14.02
N LYS A 298 1.78 32.16 14.98
CA LYS A 298 2.94 32.62 15.78
C LYS A 298 4.26 32.43 15.05
N MET A 299 4.42 31.30 14.34
CA MET A 299 5.66 30.97 13.65
C MET A 299 5.73 31.57 12.25
N GLY A 300 4.60 32.02 11.70
CA GLY A 300 4.53 32.65 10.37
C GLY A 300 4.71 31.67 9.23
N ILE A 301 5.17 32.19 8.07
CA ILE A 301 5.18 31.48 6.79
C ILE A 301 6.56 30.91 6.43
N MET A 302 7.43 30.68 7.42
CA MET A 302 8.75 30.07 7.19
C MET A 302 8.69 28.54 7.29
N VAL A 303 9.60 27.90 6.57
CA VAL A 303 9.83 26.45 6.67
C VAL A 303 10.98 26.23 7.67
N TYR A 304 10.71 25.44 8.72
CA TYR A 304 11.64 25.12 9.80
C TYR A 304 12.07 23.63 9.76
N VAL A 305 12.04 23.00 8.59
CA VAL A 305 12.52 21.62 8.42
C VAL A 305 13.98 21.68 8.04
N GLU A 306 14.83 20.95 8.78
CA GLU A 306 16.17 20.63 8.30
C GLU A 306 15.98 19.81 7.01
N SER A 307 16.62 20.23 5.92
CA SER A 307 16.67 19.42 4.71
C SER A 307 17.20 18.04 5.09
N GLU A 308 16.45 17.00 4.78
CA GLU A 308 16.91 15.62 4.82
C GLU A 308 17.99 15.49 3.75
N THR A 309 19.17 16.06 4.03
CA THR A 309 20.38 15.79 3.27
C THR A 309 20.70 14.32 3.50
N ASP A 310 20.95 13.62 2.43
CA ASP A 310 21.30 12.22 2.28
C ASP A 310 21.60 11.48 3.61
N PRO A 311 20.91 10.36 3.93
CA PRO A 311 21.16 9.59 5.16
C PRO A 311 22.63 9.15 5.32
N PHE A 312 23.40 9.17 4.23
CA PHE A 312 24.84 8.82 4.21
C PHE A 312 25.77 9.98 4.62
N MET A 313 25.43 11.24 4.29
CA MET A 313 26.21 12.42 4.69
C MET A 313 25.97 12.79 6.15
N SER A 314 24.81 12.47 6.72
CA SER A 314 24.43 12.81 8.10
C SER A 314 25.20 12.03 9.18
N ARG A 315 25.95 10.97 8.83
CA ARG A 315 26.78 10.21 9.77
C ARG A 315 28.20 10.78 9.96
N ALA A 316 28.64 11.65 9.06
CA ALA A 316 30.05 12.12 9.03
C ALA A 316 30.24 13.56 9.51
N MET A 317 29.20 14.37 9.68
CA MET A 317 29.32 15.75 10.19
C MET A 317 28.33 16.04 11.29
N PRO A 318 28.70 16.83 12.33
CA PRO A 318 27.75 17.33 13.32
C PRO A 318 26.68 18.14 12.59
N ARG A 319 25.40 17.78 12.77
CA ARG A 319 24.27 18.55 12.25
C ARG A 319 24.35 19.97 12.80
N GLN A 320 24.78 20.91 12.00
CA GLN A 320 24.55 22.33 12.29
C GLN A 320 23.10 22.61 11.92
N SER A 321 22.24 22.67 12.95
CA SER A 321 20.89 23.19 12.77
C SER A 321 21.00 24.66 12.35
N ASN A 322 20.45 25.01 11.21
CA ASN A 322 20.33 26.39 10.74
C ASN A 322 19.26 27.19 11.50
N ILE A 323 18.66 26.58 12.52
CA ILE A 323 17.58 27.13 13.33
C ILE A 323 18.12 27.43 14.73
N SER A 324 17.88 28.65 15.25
CA SER A 324 18.31 29.01 16.60
C SER A 324 17.56 28.18 17.65
N GLU A 325 18.20 27.95 18.80
CA GLU A 325 17.54 27.24 19.94
C GLU A 325 16.25 27.97 20.39
N GLU A 326 16.21 29.28 20.33
CA GLU A 326 15.02 30.06 20.67
C GLU A 326 13.86 29.76 19.71
N THR A 327 14.14 29.69 18.42
CA THR A 327 13.14 29.32 17.40
C THR A 327 12.66 27.88 17.60
N MET A 328 13.56 26.93 17.89
CA MET A 328 13.17 25.54 18.19
C MET A 328 12.26 25.46 19.42
N ARG A 329 12.56 26.18 20.47
CA ARG A 329 11.67 26.28 21.65
C ARG A 329 10.30 26.87 21.30
N ALA A 330 10.27 27.90 20.45
CA ALA A 330 9.01 28.48 20.00
C ALA A 330 8.18 27.47 19.17
N VAL A 331 8.84 26.69 18.29
CA VAL A 331 8.19 25.60 17.54
C VAL A 331 7.61 24.55 18.50
N ASP A 332 8.37 24.09 19.48
CA ASP A 332 7.90 23.09 20.45
C ASP A 332 6.71 23.58 21.28
N LEU A 333 6.74 24.85 21.69
CA LEU A 333 5.62 25.48 22.42
C LEU A 333 4.36 25.57 21.56
N GLU A 334 4.51 25.90 20.28
CA GLU A 334 3.37 26.00 19.37
C GLU A 334 2.78 24.62 19.04
N ILE A 335 3.62 23.61 18.80
CA ILE A 335 3.17 22.22 18.64
C ILE A 335 2.37 21.78 19.87
N ARG A 336 2.91 21.99 21.06
CA ARG A 336 2.23 21.66 22.32
C ARG A 336 0.88 22.39 22.43
N HIS A 337 0.84 23.66 22.11
CA HIS A 337 -0.39 24.46 22.16
C HIS A 337 -1.48 23.90 21.22
N ILE A 338 -1.11 23.51 19.99
CA ILE A 338 -2.04 22.88 19.04
C ILE A 338 -2.58 21.57 19.63
N LEU A 339 -1.70 20.70 20.14
CA LEU A 339 -2.09 19.41 20.70
C LEU A 339 -3.01 19.56 21.90
N GLU A 340 -2.65 20.41 22.88
CA GLU A 340 -3.45 20.67 24.09
C GLU A 340 -4.82 21.28 23.74
N THR A 341 -4.87 22.18 22.77
CA THR A 341 -6.11 22.79 22.32
C THR A 341 -7.04 21.75 21.70
N GLN A 342 -6.53 20.90 20.81
CA GLN A 342 -7.34 19.86 20.17
C GLN A 342 -7.75 18.77 21.16
N TYR A 343 -6.88 18.44 22.12
CA TYR A 343 -7.21 17.51 23.20
C TYR A 343 -8.37 18.04 24.06
N ALA A 344 -8.34 19.32 24.45
CA ALA A 344 -9.41 19.94 25.23
C ALA A 344 -10.75 19.98 24.47
N ILE A 345 -10.72 20.26 23.15
CA ILE A 345 -11.91 20.22 22.30
C ILE A 345 -12.50 18.80 22.24
N ALA A 346 -11.67 17.81 21.93
CA ALA A 346 -12.12 16.42 21.86
C ALA A 346 -12.66 15.91 23.20
N ARG A 347 -12.02 16.29 24.31
CA ARG A 347 -12.48 15.95 25.67
C ARG A 347 -13.87 16.50 25.95
N LYS A 348 -14.08 17.77 25.64
CA LYS A 348 -15.38 18.39 25.81
C LYS A 348 -16.46 17.70 24.97
N LEU A 349 -16.18 17.37 23.72
CA LEU A 349 -17.13 16.66 22.86
C LEU A 349 -17.52 15.30 23.43
N ILE A 350 -16.59 14.56 24.00
CA ILE A 350 -16.86 13.24 24.62
C ILE A 350 -17.65 13.42 25.92
N GLU A 351 -17.28 14.37 26.79
CA GLU A 351 -17.97 14.63 28.03
C GLU A 351 -19.41 15.12 27.81
N ASP A 352 -19.65 15.95 26.81
CA ASP A 352 -20.98 16.48 26.47
C ASP A 352 -21.89 15.42 25.80
N ASN A 353 -21.34 14.30 25.29
CA ASN A 353 -22.08 13.25 24.56
C ASN A 353 -21.89 11.85 25.18
N ARG A 354 -21.82 11.75 26.50
CA ARG A 354 -21.60 10.49 27.23
C ARG A 354 -22.60 9.39 26.84
N ASP A 355 -23.87 9.73 26.68
CA ASP A 355 -24.93 8.75 26.34
C ASP A 355 -24.67 8.10 24.96
N LYS A 356 -24.27 8.91 23.98
CA LYS A 356 -23.94 8.40 22.63
C LYS A 356 -22.68 7.56 22.65
N MET A 357 -21.69 7.97 23.43
CA MET A 357 -20.44 7.23 23.63
C MET A 357 -20.71 5.84 24.22
N GLU A 358 -21.52 5.78 25.28
CA GLU A 358 -21.94 4.54 25.90
C GLU A 358 -22.70 3.63 24.92
N ALA A 359 -23.65 4.21 24.15
CA ALA A 359 -24.41 3.46 23.17
C ALA A 359 -23.52 2.86 22.05
N MET A 360 -22.50 3.60 21.58
CA MET A 360 -21.53 3.09 20.61
C MET A 360 -20.70 1.95 21.18
N ALA A 361 -20.15 2.13 22.39
CA ALA A 361 -19.36 1.10 23.06
C ALA A 361 -20.16 -0.19 23.29
N GLN A 362 -21.42 -0.09 23.73
CA GLN A 362 -22.31 -1.24 23.94
C GLN A 362 -22.66 -1.93 22.61
N ALA A 363 -22.86 -1.16 21.53
CA ALA A 363 -23.08 -1.70 20.20
C ALA A 363 -21.85 -2.48 19.70
N LEU A 364 -20.64 -1.95 19.90
CA LEU A 364 -19.38 -2.63 19.57
C LEU A 364 -19.17 -3.90 20.41
N LEU A 365 -19.47 -3.88 21.68
CA LEU A 365 -19.39 -5.08 22.53
C LEU A 365 -20.36 -6.17 22.08
N LYS A 366 -21.56 -5.78 21.59
CA LYS A 366 -22.58 -6.71 21.13
C LYS A 366 -22.30 -7.30 19.74
N TRP A 367 -21.85 -6.46 18.79
CA TRP A 367 -21.75 -6.85 17.37
C TRP A 367 -20.30 -6.89 16.85
N GLU A 368 -19.33 -6.47 17.65
CA GLU A 368 -17.90 -6.38 17.34
C GLU A 368 -17.55 -5.44 16.19
N THR A 369 -18.52 -5.08 15.36
CA THR A 369 -18.39 -4.14 14.24
C THR A 369 -19.70 -3.38 14.07
N ILE A 370 -19.61 -2.07 13.90
CA ILE A 370 -20.75 -1.19 13.57
C ILE A 370 -20.45 -0.40 12.29
N ASP A 371 -21.45 -0.23 11.46
CA ASP A 371 -21.37 0.51 10.21
C ASP A 371 -21.83 1.97 10.34
N ALA A 372 -21.70 2.74 9.26
CA ALA A 372 -22.10 4.14 9.21
C ALA A 372 -23.57 4.37 9.58
N ASP A 373 -24.48 3.48 9.13
CA ASP A 373 -25.92 3.60 9.38
C ASP A 373 -26.25 3.40 10.85
N GLN A 374 -25.60 2.44 11.52
CA GLN A 374 -25.76 2.20 12.95
C GLN A 374 -25.20 3.35 13.80
N ILE A 375 -24.05 3.92 13.37
CA ILE A 375 -23.49 5.10 14.01
C ILE A 375 -24.44 6.30 13.87
N ASP A 376 -25.05 6.50 12.71
CA ASP A 376 -25.98 7.59 12.47
C ASP A 376 -27.27 7.44 13.30
N ASP A 377 -27.76 6.22 13.49
CA ASP A 377 -28.89 5.95 14.40
C ASP A 377 -28.55 6.35 15.83
N ILE A 378 -27.37 5.97 16.33
CA ILE A 378 -26.89 6.34 17.69
C ILE A 378 -26.73 7.85 17.80
N MET A 379 -26.15 8.52 16.82
CA MET A 379 -26.00 9.97 16.82
C MET A 379 -27.33 10.71 16.85
N ALA A 380 -28.37 10.12 16.23
CA ALA A 380 -29.74 10.63 16.26
C ALA A 380 -30.50 10.28 17.57
N GLY A 381 -29.85 9.61 18.53
CA GLY A 381 -30.51 9.16 19.78
C GLY A 381 -31.48 8.00 19.59
N LYS A 382 -31.37 7.25 18.48
CA LYS A 382 -32.18 6.07 18.19
C LYS A 382 -31.42 4.80 18.57
N PRO A 383 -32.14 3.70 18.89
CA PRO A 383 -31.46 2.41 19.03
C PRO A 383 -30.84 2.02 17.67
N PRO A 384 -29.58 1.56 17.68
CA PRO A 384 -28.94 1.16 16.45
C PRO A 384 -29.64 -0.04 15.81
N ARG A 385 -29.82 0.00 14.49
CA ARG A 385 -30.40 -1.10 13.72
C ARG A 385 -29.51 -2.35 13.79
N GLU A 386 -30.08 -3.51 13.51
CA GLU A 386 -29.27 -4.73 13.43
C GLU A 386 -28.27 -4.65 12.25
N PRO A 387 -27.08 -5.25 12.40
CA PRO A 387 -26.10 -5.29 11.32
C PRO A 387 -26.72 -5.86 10.05
N ARG A 388 -26.44 -5.24 8.91
CA ARG A 388 -26.82 -5.82 7.62
C ARG A 388 -26.09 -7.14 7.44
N VAL A 389 -26.79 -8.26 7.55
CA VAL A 389 -26.26 -9.55 7.13
C VAL A 389 -26.18 -9.49 5.60
N ILE A 390 -24.97 -9.28 5.06
CA ILE A 390 -24.73 -9.41 3.63
C ILE A 390 -24.70 -10.92 3.37
N GLU A 391 -25.91 -11.52 3.24
CA GLU A 391 -26.00 -12.90 2.78
C GLU A 391 -25.48 -12.94 1.35
N PRO A 392 -24.49 -13.80 1.08
CA PRO A 392 -24.07 -14.02 -0.30
C PRO A 392 -25.27 -14.52 -1.09
N PRO A 393 -25.49 -14.06 -2.32
CA PRO A 393 -26.64 -14.50 -3.13
C PRO A 393 -26.67 -16.03 -3.16
N LYS A 394 -27.79 -16.62 -2.74
CA LYS A 394 -28.04 -18.04 -2.86
C LYS A 394 -27.84 -18.40 -4.33
N ALA A 395 -26.99 -19.38 -4.60
CA ALA A 395 -26.72 -19.84 -5.96
C ALA A 395 -28.05 -20.14 -6.65
N GLU A 396 -28.51 -19.25 -7.51
CA GLU A 396 -29.61 -19.58 -8.43
C GLU A 396 -29.08 -20.64 -9.39
N THR A 397 -29.42 -21.86 -9.11
CA THR A 397 -29.29 -22.99 -10.02
C THR A 397 -30.26 -22.79 -11.19
N LYS A 398 -29.93 -21.91 -12.12
CA LYS A 398 -30.43 -22.03 -13.50
C LYS A 398 -29.51 -23.03 -14.20
N ALA A 399 -29.82 -24.31 -13.97
CA ALA A 399 -29.40 -25.36 -14.87
C ALA A 399 -30.03 -25.06 -16.23
N LYS A 400 -29.25 -24.58 -17.19
CA LYS A 400 -29.57 -24.74 -18.59
C LYS A 400 -29.43 -26.23 -18.86
N GLU A 401 -30.58 -26.90 -19.09
CA GLU A 401 -30.62 -28.22 -19.73
C GLU A 401 -29.78 -28.16 -21.02
N PRO A 402 -28.90 -29.13 -21.28
CA PRO A 402 -28.22 -29.20 -22.56
C PRO A 402 -29.23 -29.68 -23.62
N ASP A 403 -29.43 -28.85 -24.63
CA ASP A 403 -30.10 -29.26 -25.86
C ASP A 403 -29.41 -30.48 -26.46
N GLU A 404 -30.10 -31.59 -26.40
CA GLU A 404 -29.77 -32.87 -27.01
C GLU A 404 -30.02 -32.77 -28.52
N LYS A 405 -28.96 -32.50 -29.27
CA LYS A 405 -28.88 -32.84 -30.69
C LYS A 405 -27.46 -33.25 -31.05
N THR A 406 -27.21 -34.52 -30.90
CA THR A 406 -26.08 -35.23 -31.51
C THR A 406 -26.41 -35.50 -33.00
N PRO A 407 -25.45 -35.40 -33.91
CA PRO A 407 -25.35 -36.30 -35.04
C PRO A 407 -24.24 -37.31 -34.80
N GLU A 408 -24.62 -38.56 -34.86
CA GLU A 408 -23.76 -39.71 -35.00
C GLU A 408 -22.75 -39.50 -36.15
N ALA A 409 -21.48 -39.72 -35.86
CA ALA A 409 -20.45 -39.96 -36.87
C ALA A 409 -19.64 -41.19 -36.42
N GLU A 410 -19.70 -42.17 -37.27
CA GLU A 410 -19.15 -43.52 -37.21
C GLU A 410 -17.68 -43.60 -36.76
N ALA A 411 -17.44 -44.50 -35.80
CA ALA A 411 -16.12 -44.95 -35.42
C ALA A 411 -15.58 -45.96 -36.47
N LYS A 412 -14.39 -45.73 -36.96
CA LYS A 412 -13.56 -46.77 -37.57
C LYS A 412 -12.34 -47.02 -36.67
N PRO A 413 -11.99 -48.29 -36.45
CA PRO A 413 -10.91 -48.65 -35.53
C PRO A 413 -9.55 -48.52 -36.18
N VAL A 414 -8.59 -47.91 -35.47
CA VAL A 414 -7.18 -47.96 -35.85
C VAL A 414 -6.45 -48.87 -34.88
N THR A 415 -5.87 -49.89 -35.51
CA THR A 415 -5.05 -50.95 -34.97
C THR A 415 -3.77 -50.44 -34.30
N GLU A 416 -3.45 -51.03 -33.13
CA GLU A 416 -2.11 -51.03 -32.51
C GLU A 416 -1.05 -51.65 -33.44
N PRO A 417 0.20 -51.24 -33.33
CA PRO A 417 1.30 -52.21 -33.51
C PRO A 417 2.11 -52.37 -32.22
N ALA A 418 2.47 -53.64 -32.09
CA ALA A 418 3.08 -54.35 -31.00
C ALA A 418 4.46 -53.84 -30.55
N ALA A 419 4.75 -54.21 -29.32
CA ALA A 419 6.03 -54.17 -28.65
C ALA A 419 7.15 -54.91 -29.40
N ASP A 420 8.35 -54.37 -29.30
CA ASP A 420 9.57 -55.16 -29.36
C ASP A 420 10.57 -54.72 -28.29
N ASP A 421 10.87 -55.74 -27.51
CA ASP A 421 11.78 -55.92 -26.42
C ASP A 421 13.23 -55.94 -26.90
N LYS A 422 14.16 -55.32 -26.20
CA LYS A 422 15.48 -55.89 -25.85
C LYS A 422 16.39 -54.98 -25.03
N SER A 423 16.64 -55.50 -23.81
CA SER A 423 17.95 -55.73 -23.13
C SER A 423 18.85 -54.51 -22.91
N ALA A 424 19.03 -54.13 -21.68
CA ALA A 424 20.06 -54.55 -20.69
C ALA A 424 21.47 -54.04 -21.02
N GLU A 425 22.02 -53.21 -20.16
CA GLU A 425 23.28 -53.54 -19.42
C GLU A 425 23.83 -52.35 -18.62
N THR A 426 23.99 -52.64 -17.35
CA THR A 426 25.11 -52.36 -16.43
C THR A 426 25.44 -50.95 -15.98
N ALA A 427 25.23 -50.78 -14.68
CA ALA A 427 25.99 -49.86 -13.81
C ALA A 427 27.48 -50.29 -13.68
N PRO A 428 28.36 -49.42 -13.21
CA PRO A 428 28.88 -49.74 -11.89
C PRO A 428 28.97 -48.52 -10.92
N GLU A 429 28.75 -48.92 -9.65
CA GLU A 429 29.14 -48.23 -8.42
C GLU A 429 30.66 -47.96 -8.37
N THR A 430 31.03 -46.85 -7.76
CA THR A 430 32.16 -46.82 -6.81
C THR A 430 31.93 -45.70 -5.81
N GLY A 431 31.74 -46.14 -4.59
CA GLY A 431 31.85 -45.35 -3.40
C GLY A 431 33.33 -45.18 -2.95
N VAL A 432 33.58 -44.15 -2.21
CA VAL A 432 34.62 -44.10 -1.16
C VAL A 432 34.20 -43.15 -0.06
N LYS A 433 34.23 -43.69 1.11
CA LYS A 433 34.12 -43.30 2.50
C LYS A 433 34.84 -42.03 2.93
N SER A 434 34.16 -41.34 3.85
CA SER A 434 34.58 -40.85 5.18
C SER A 434 36.05 -40.46 5.43
N ASP A 435 36.26 -39.28 6.04
CA ASP A 435 36.86 -39.28 7.39
C ASP A 435 36.71 -37.88 8.09
N VAL A 436 36.43 -38.01 9.36
CA VAL A 436 36.29 -37.06 10.47
C VAL A 436 37.67 -36.52 10.90
N LYS A 437 37.72 -35.20 11.33
CA LYS A 437 38.54 -34.70 12.48
C LYS A 437 38.27 -33.19 12.63
N ALA A 438 37.57 -32.77 13.67
CA ALA A 438 38.02 -32.40 15.02
C ALA A 438 38.89 -31.15 15.10
N GLU A 439 38.33 -30.17 15.82
CA GLU A 439 38.95 -28.89 16.33
C GLU A 439 40.29 -29.09 17.06
N PRO A 440 41.01 -27.96 17.33
CA PRO A 440 40.84 -27.36 18.64
C PRO A 440 40.98 -25.81 18.72
N LYS A 441 40.44 -25.31 19.85
CA LYS A 441 40.52 -23.98 20.44
C LYS A 441 41.96 -23.52 20.75
N SER A 442 42.18 -22.19 20.78
CA SER A 442 42.92 -21.42 21.82
C SER A 442 42.81 -19.93 21.46
N ASP A 443 42.21 -19.12 22.26
CA ASP A 443 42.70 -18.28 23.37
C ASP A 443 43.57 -17.08 23.00
N ALA A 444 43.01 -15.89 23.40
CA ALA A 444 43.68 -14.72 24.01
C ALA A 444 44.60 -13.79 23.16
N GLN A 445 44.17 -12.64 22.88
CA GLN A 445 44.47 -11.36 23.57
C GLN A 445 43.57 -10.23 23.06
#